data_72b16475eba05502e13c8a78926645db
#
_entry.id   72b16475eba05502e13c8a78926645db
#
_cell.length_a   1.000
_cell.length_b   1.000
_cell.length_c   1.000
_cell.angle_alpha   90.00
_cell.angle_beta   90.00
_cell.angle_gamma   90.00
#
_symmetry.space_group_name_H-M   'P 1'
#
loop_
_entity.id
_entity.type
_entity.pdbx_description
1 polymer ?
#
loop_
_entity_poly.entity_id
_entity_poly.type
_entity_poly.pdbx_seq_one_letter_code
_entity_poly.pdbx_strand_id
1 'polypeptide(L)'
;DTVPPEYATSQKQILNDYGVPIASEDGARTAEQAAAAKTAARKAAEEKQKAILSARRDQVLLDTYLSVAEIEALRDRRIELIDTQIKVTENYLQGLRDILQKVQAEAAGFKPYSPDPGAPAIDERLAKELSNTMDSIKLYEKNLVDTRNRKADVLGQFGADITRFRELKAAAPQD
;
A
#
# COMPACT_ATOMS: atom_id res chain seq x y z
N ASP A 1 -34.79 -17.51 -45.87
CA ASP A 1 -33.98 -16.50 -46.54
C ASP A 1 -32.79 -16.15 -45.62
N THR A 2 -31.60 -16.56 -46.05
CA THR A 2 -30.36 -16.31 -45.29
C THR A 2 -29.78 -14.98 -45.76
N VAL A 3 -29.60 -14.03 -44.87
CA VAL A 3 -28.98 -12.74 -45.17
C VAL A 3 -27.50 -12.99 -45.52
N PRO A 4 -26.99 -12.47 -46.65
CA PRO A 4 -25.58 -12.58 -46.99
C PRO A 4 -24.70 -11.98 -45.91
N PRO A 5 -23.49 -12.55 -45.63
CA PRO A 5 -22.64 -12.14 -44.53
C PRO A 5 -22.20 -10.65 -44.58
N GLU A 6 -22.13 -10.09 -45.78
CA GLU A 6 -21.81 -8.65 -46.00
C GLU A 6 -22.83 -7.67 -45.46
N TYR A 7 -24.09 -8.10 -45.27
CA TYR A 7 -25.17 -7.27 -44.67
C TYR A 7 -25.50 -7.62 -43.21
N ALA A 8 -24.73 -8.52 -42.62
CA ALA A 8 -24.99 -8.99 -41.25
C ALA A 8 -24.86 -7.86 -40.22
N THR A 9 -24.06 -6.83 -40.49
CA THR A 9 -23.83 -5.68 -39.60
C THR A 9 -24.77 -4.51 -39.88
N SER A 10 -25.59 -4.59 -40.95
CA SER A 10 -26.55 -3.53 -41.31
C SER A 10 -27.87 -3.69 -40.53
N GLN A 11 -28.47 -2.56 -40.16
CA GLN A 11 -29.82 -2.53 -39.58
C GLN A 11 -30.82 -3.13 -40.56
N LYS A 12 -31.67 -4.03 -40.10
CA LYS A 12 -32.69 -4.69 -40.89
C LYS A 12 -34.06 -4.18 -40.51
N GLN A 13 -34.86 -3.88 -41.52
CA GLN A 13 -36.28 -3.60 -41.33
C GLN A 13 -37.11 -4.80 -41.78
N ILE A 14 -38.00 -5.26 -40.91
CA ILE A 14 -38.95 -6.29 -41.26
C ILE A 14 -40.21 -5.59 -41.80
N LEU A 15 -40.52 -5.83 -43.06
CA LEU A 15 -41.69 -5.26 -43.71
C LEU A 15 -42.81 -6.28 -43.70
N ASN A 16 -44.08 -5.83 -43.61
CA ASN A 16 -45.23 -6.67 -43.83
C ASN A 16 -45.46 -6.91 -45.34
N ASP A 17 -46.47 -7.71 -45.70
CA ASP A 17 -46.82 -8.04 -47.07
C ASP A 17 -47.22 -6.81 -47.94
N TYR A 18 -47.45 -5.66 -47.31
CA TYR A 18 -47.76 -4.39 -47.97
C TYR A 18 -46.54 -3.44 -48.00
N GLY A 19 -45.33 -3.88 -47.61
CA GLY A 19 -44.13 -3.09 -47.62
C GLY A 19 -43.98 -2.08 -46.48
N VAL A 20 -44.83 -2.18 -45.43
CA VAL A 20 -44.75 -1.29 -44.27
C VAL A 20 -43.86 -1.89 -43.22
N PRO A 21 -42.87 -1.10 -42.65
CA PRO A 21 -42.01 -1.60 -41.62
C PRO A 21 -42.76 -1.88 -40.32
N ILE A 22 -42.68 -3.14 -39.86
CA ILE A 22 -43.36 -3.62 -38.66
C ILE A 22 -42.39 -3.87 -37.50
N ALA A 23 -41.10 -4.06 -37.82
CA ALA A 23 -40.03 -4.19 -36.82
C ALA A 23 -38.69 -3.76 -37.42
N SER A 24 -37.78 -3.39 -36.57
CA SER A 24 -36.38 -3.08 -36.91
C SER A 24 -35.46 -3.90 -36.02
N GLU A 25 -34.55 -4.64 -36.63
CA GLU A 25 -33.50 -5.36 -35.93
C GLU A 25 -32.16 -4.69 -36.18
N ASP A 26 -31.43 -4.39 -35.11
CA ASP A 26 -30.09 -3.88 -35.21
C ASP A 26 -29.17 -4.94 -35.83
N GLY A 27 -28.27 -4.51 -36.72
CA GLY A 27 -27.26 -5.40 -37.30
C GLY A 27 -26.33 -6.00 -36.23
N ALA A 28 -25.72 -7.14 -36.57
CA ALA A 28 -24.71 -7.75 -35.70
C ALA A 28 -23.56 -6.75 -35.44
N ARG A 29 -23.15 -6.64 -34.19
CA ARG A 29 -22.05 -5.76 -33.82
C ARG A 29 -20.77 -6.19 -34.54
N THR A 30 -20.02 -5.23 -35.08
CA THR A 30 -18.67 -5.50 -35.60
C THR A 30 -17.77 -6.05 -34.49
N ALA A 31 -16.71 -6.77 -34.86
CA ALA A 31 -15.74 -7.28 -33.87
C ALA A 31 -15.16 -6.15 -33.00
N GLU A 32 -14.94 -4.98 -33.59
CA GLU A 32 -14.46 -3.80 -32.87
C GLU A 32 -15.51 -3.25 -31.87
N GLN A 33 -16.76 -3.16 -32.30
CA GLN A 33 -17.88 -2.75 -31.42
C GLN A 33 -18.09 -3.74 -30.29
N ALA A 34 -17.96 -5.04 -30.56
CA ALA A 34 -18.06 -6.09 -29.55
C ALA A 34 -16.90 -6.01 -28.53
N ALA A 35 -15.68 -5.75 -28.99
CA ALA A 35 -14.52 -5.55 -28.13
C ALA A 35 -14.65 -4.28 -27.27
N ALA A 36 -15.10 -3.18 -27.86
CA ALA A 36 -15.36 -1.93 -27.14
C ALA A 36 -16.45 -2.10 -26.08
N ALA A 37 -17.54 -2.77 -26.42
CA ALA A 37 -18.63 -3.07 -25.49
C ALA A 37 -18.16 -3.96 -24.31
N LYS A 38 -17.34 -4.99 -24.59
CA LYS A 38 -16.73 -5.83 -23.55
C LYS A 38 -15.81 -5.05 -22.62
N THR A 39 -15.01 -4.16 -23.19
CA THR A 39 -14.10 -3.28 -22.40
C THR A 39 -14.89 -2.30 -21.54
N ALA A 40 -15.94 -1.70 -22.09
CA ALA A 40 -16.84 -0.80 -21.35
C ALA A 40 -17.58 -1.54 -20.21
N ALA A 41 -18.09 -2.74 -20.49
CA ALA A 41 -18.76 -3.57 -19.49
C ALA A 41 -17.80 -3.97 -18.35
N ARG A 42 -16.53 -4.30 -18.68
CA ARG A 42 -15.51 -4.61 -17.67
C ARG A 42 -15.21 -3.40 -16.80
N LYS A 43 -15.00 -2.22 -17.39
CA LYS A 43 -14.79 -0.97 -16.62
C LYS A 43 -15.98 -0.66 -15.72
N ALA A 44 -17.20 -0.77 -16.24
CA ALA A 44 -18.41 -0.56 -15.44
C ALA A 44 -18.53 -1.56 -14.27
N ALA A 45 -18.17 -2.83 -14.48
CA ALA A 45 -18.13 -3.82 -13.42
C ALA A 45 -17.06 -3.52 -12.37
N GLU A 46 -15.86 -3.09 -12.79
CA GLU A 46 -14.78 -2.67 -11.90
C GLU A 46 -15.18 -1.45 -11.05
N GLU A 47 -15.81 -0.44 -11.66
CA GLU A 47 -16.31 0.73 -10.93
C GLU A 47 -17.45 0.38 -9.95
N LYS A 48 -18.37 -0.47 -10.35
CA LYS A 48 -19.42 -0.97 -9.46
C LYS A 48 -18.83 -1.73 -8.27
N GLN A 49 -17.83 -2.56 -8.50
CA GLN A 49 -17.13 -3.30 -7.44
C GLN A 49 -16.39 -2.35 -6.48
N LYS A 50 -15.71 -1.34 -7.01
CA LYS A 50 -15.05 -0.30 -6.19
C LYS A 50 -16.07 0.46 -5.34
N ALA A 51 -17.21 0.84 -5.91
CA ALA A 51 -18.27 1.52 -5.17
C ALA A 51 -18.84 0.67 -4.02
N ILE A 52 -19.05 -0.64 -4.25
CA ILE A 52 -19.50 -1.57 -3.21
C ILE A 52 -18.46 -1.68 -2.09
N LEU A 53 -17.18 -1.81 -2.44
CA LEU A 53 -16.10 -1.90 -1.45
C LEU A 53 -15.94 -0.60 -0.65
N SER A 54 -16.09 0.57 -1.31
CA SER A 54 -16.08 1.86 -0.63
C SER A 54 -17.24 2.00 0.34
N ALA A 55 -18.48 1.71 -0.10
CA ALA A 55 -19.65 1.76 0.76
C ALA A 55 -19.54 0.83 1.98
N ARG A 56 -18.96 -0.38 1.77
CA ARG A 56 -18.71 -1.30 2.88
C ARG A 56 -17.67 -0.77 3.88
N ARG A 57 -16.60 -0.11 3.40
CA ARG A 57 -15.62 0.54 4.28
C ARG A 57 -16.25 1.67 5.07
N ASP A 58 -17.07 2.50 4.41
CA ASP A 58 -17.78 3.60 5.05
C ASP A 58 -18.70 3.08 6.17
N GLN A 59 -19.43 2.01 5.90
CA GLN A 59 -20.28 1.38 6.92
C GLN A 59 -19.46 0.86 8.11
N VAL A 60 -18.37 0.13 7.85
CA VAL A 60 -17.47 -0.35 8.92
C VAL A 60 -16.92 0.80 9.75
N LEU A 61 -16.56 1.91 9.11
CA LEU A 61 -16.04 3.09 9.80
C LEU A 61 -17.09 3.70 10.74
N LEU A 62 -18.33 3.84 10.28
CA LEU A 62 -19.44 4.36 11.08
C LEU A 62 -19.86 3.41 12.22
N ASP A 63 -19.79 2.10 11.98
CA ASP A 63 -20.13 1.08 12.99
C ASP A 63 -19.03 0.92 14.05
N THR A 64 -17.78 1.23 13.69
CA THR A 64 -16.62 1.06 14.58
C THR A 64 -16.43 2.25 15.51
N TYR A 65 -16.70 3.47 15.04
CA TYR A 65 -16.38 4.69 15.77
C TYR A 65 -17.62 5.56 15.97
N LEU A 66 -17.75 6.10 17.19
CA LEU A 66 -18.84 7.01 17.54
C LEU A 66 -18.49 8.47 17.21
N SER A 67 -17.20 8.83 17.27
CA SER A 67 -16.73 10.19 17.08
C SER A 67 -15.32 10.27 16.49
N VAL A 68 -15.01 11.43 15.92
CA VAL A 68 -13.64 11.75 15.46
C VAL A 68 -12.64 11.67 16.63
N ALA A 69 -13.05 12.14 17.82
CA ALA A 69 -12.18 12.11 19.01
C ALA A 69 -11.77 10.68 19.40
N GLU A 70 -12.64 9.69 19.17
CA GLU A 70 -12.32 8.28 19.41
C GLU A 70 -11.27 7.75 18.43
N ILE A 71 -11.40 8.11 17.14
CA ILE A 71 -10.41 7.76 16.11
C ILE A 71 -9.06 8.40 16.44
N GLU A 72 -9.05 9.68 16.82
CA GLU A 72 -7.86 10.41 17.20
C GLU A 72 -7.18 9.80 18.44
N ALA A 73 -7.94 9.46 19.47
CA ALA A 73 -7.42 8.82 20.67
C ALA A 73 -6.82 7.43 20.39
N LEU A 74 -7.39 6.65 19.46
CA LEU A 74 -6.85 5.37 19.07
C LEU A 74 -5.56 5.54 18.24
N ARG A 75 -5.54 6.51 17.31
CA ARG A 75 -4.35 6.91 16.58
C ARG A 75 -3.21 7.24 17.53
N ASP A 76 -3.46 8.13 18.47
CA ASP A 76 -2.44 8.67 19.37
C ASP A 76 -1.84 7.56 20.25
N ARG A 77 -2.67 6.67 20.80
CA ARG A 77 -2.17 5.48 21.51
C ARG A 77 -1.30 4.57 20.64
N ARG A 78 -1.68 4.35 19.38
CA ARG A 78 -0.87 3.56 18.44
C ARG A 78 0.46 4.23 18.12
N ILE A 79 0.45 5.53 17.91
CA ILE A 79 1.65 6.32 17.63
C ILE A 79 2.59 6.30 18.84
N GLU A 80 2.08 6.46 20.05
CA GLU A 80 2.87 6.39 21.29
C GLU A 80 3.60 5.06 21.46
N LEU A 81 2.93 3.94 21.13
CA LEU A 81 3.57 2.60 21.15
C LEU A 81 4.69 2.51 20.12
N ILE A 82 4.48 3.02 18.90
CA ILE A 82 5.51 3.00 17.86
C ILE A 82 6.68 3.92 18.24
N ASP A 83 6.39 5.11 18.80
CA ASP A 83 7.42 6.04 19.27
C ASP A 83 8.27 5.46 20.39
N THR A 84 7.64 4.72 21.30
CA THR A 84 8.35 3.97 22.34
C THR A 84 9.29 2.94 21.71
N GLN A 85 8.82 2.18 20.72
CA GLN A 85 9.65 1.20 20.00
C GLN A 85 10.83 1.86 19.27
N ILE A 86 10.59 3.01 18.60
CA ILE A 86 11.63 3.82 17.94
C ILE A 86 12.69 4.21 18.98
N LYS A 87 12.27 4.80 20.09
CA LYS A 87 13.17 5.27 21.15
C LYS A 87 14.02 4.15 21.75
N VAL A 88 13.42 2.98 21.99
CA VAL A 88 14.16 1.81 22.47
C VAL A 88 15.21 1.36 21.45
N THR A 89 14.84 1.32 20.16
CA THR A 89 15.75 0.94 19.07
C THR A 89 16.89 1.96 18.91
N GLU A 90 16.60 3.24 19.01
CA GLU A 90 17.63 4.32 18.96
C GLU A 90 18.61 4.22 20.11
N ASN A 91 18.14 3.99 21.34
CA ASN A 91 19.01 3.79 22.50
C ASN A 91 19.90 2.57 22.35
N TYR A 92 19.34 1.45 21.83
CA TYR A 92 20.12 0.25 21.58
C TYR A 92 21.18 0.45 20.50
N LEU A 93 20.82 1.14 19.40
CA LEU A 93 21.78 1.53 18.36
C LEU A 93 22.90 2.41 18.90
N GLN A 94 22.60 3.34 19.80
CA GLN A 94 23.66 4.14 20.45
C GLN A 94 24.62 3.26 21.24
N GLY A 95 24.11 2.31 22.03
CA GLY A 95 24.94 1.36 22.75
C GLY A 95 25.83 0.51 21.83
N LEU A 96 25.28 0.03 20.69
CA LEU A 96 26.06 -0.71 19.69
C LEU A 96 27.15 0.15 19.04
N ARG A 97 26.90 1.43 18.80
CA ARG A 97 27.89 2.36 18.25
C ARG A 97 29.03 2.63 19.25
N ASP A 98 28.70 2.74 20.53
CA ASP A 98 29.71 2.90 21.59
C ASP A 98 30.58 1.63 21.73
N ILE A 99 29.98 0.44 21.58
CA ILE A 99 30.73 -0.84 21.51
C ILE A 99 31.60 -0.87 20.26
N LEU A 100 31.05 -0.53 19.08
CA LEU A 100 31.81 -0.49 17.83
C LEU A 100 33.03 0.42 17.92
N GLN A 101 32.87 1.60 18.50
CA GLN A 101 33.97 2.54 18.70
C GLN A 101 35.10 1.91 19.54
N LYS A 102 34.79 1.22 20.64
CA LYS A 102 35.76 0.53 21.48
C LYS A 102 36.46 -0.60 20.73
N VAL A 103 35.69 -1.44 20.06
CA VAL A 103 36.22 -2.60 19.29
C VAL A 103 37.10 -2.11 18.13
N GLN A 104 36.71 -1.03 17.45
CA GLN A 104 37.54 -0.41 16.40
C GLN A 104 38.84 0.17 16.95
N ALA A 105 38.81 0.84 18.11
CA ALA A 105 40.03 1.35 18.77
C ALA A 105 40.99 0.22 19.15
N GLU A 106 40.48 -0.91 19.64
CA GLU A 106 41.26 -2.12 19.90
C GLU A 106 41.81 -2.74 18.62
N ALA A 107 40.99 -2.87 17.57
CA ALA A 107 41.37 -3.42 16.28
C ALA A 107 42.45 -2.59 15.55
N ALA A 108 42.55 -1.27 15.81
CA ALA A 108 43.53 -0.40 15.19
C ALA A 108 45.00 -0.77 15.49
N GLY A 109 45.23 -1.57 16.52
CA GLY A 109 46.56 -2.13 16.83
C GLY A 109 46.96 -3.35 16.00
N PHE A 110 46.02 -3.92 15.20
CA PHE A 110 46.18 -5.22 14.52
C PHE A 110 45.98 -5.08 13.00
N LYS A 111 46.64 -5.94 12.21
CA LYS A 111 46.35 -6.06 10.78
C LYS A 111 44.96 -6.67 10.57
N PRO A 112 44.20 -6.20 9.58
CA PRO A 112 44.55 -5.23 8.52
C PRO A 112 44.30 -3.77 8.89
N TYR A 113 43.89 -3.44 10.12
CA TYR A 113 43.45 -2.09 10.52
C TYR A 113 44.61 -1.18 10.95
N SER A 114 45.75 -1.75 11.36
CA SER A 114 46.94 -1.01 11.75
C SER A 114 47.73 -0.51 10.54
N PRO A 115 48.21 0.76 10.54
CA PRO A 115 49.12 1.27 9.53
C PRO A 115 50.57 0.73 9.67
N ASP A 116 50.89 0.11 10.82
CA ASP A 116 52.20 -0.48 11.06
C ASP A 116 52.39 -1.79 10.29
N PRO A 117 53.37 -1.90 9.37
CA PRO A 117 53.66 -3.16 8.68
C PRO A 117 54.07 -4.31 9.63
N GLY A 118 54.57 -4.01 10.83
CA GLY A 118 54.97 -4.95 11.85
C GLY A 118 53.84 -5.40 12.78
N ALA A 119 52.64 -4.80 12.69
CA ALA A 119 51.54 -5.12 13.56
C ALA A 119 51.16 -6.60 13.47
N PRO A 120 50.78 -7.22 14.59
CA PRO A 120 50.27 -8.60 14.58
C PRO A 120 48.93 -8.73 13.84
N ALA A 121 48.57 -9.93 13.43
CA ALA A 121 47.23 -10.21 12.88
C ALA A 121 46.20 -10.06 13.99
N ILE A 122 45.00 -9.57 13.62
CA ILE A 122 43.87 -9.53 14.54
C ILE A 122 43.45 -10.96 14.96
N ASP A 123 43.12 -11.13 16.23
CA ASP A 123 42.61 -12.40 16.69
C ASP A 123 41.16 -12.66 16.23
N GLU A 124 40.78 -13.94 16.17
CA GLU A 124 39.47 -14.34 15.63
C GLU A 124 38.30 -13.79 16.47
N ARG A 125 38.46 -13.70 17.79
CA ARG A 125 37.44 -13.17 18.71
C ARG A 125 37.13 -11.69 18.39
N LEU A 126 38.18 -10.88 18.32
CA LEU A 126 38.03 -9.45 18.05
C LEU A 126 37.46 -9.19 16.62
N ALA A 127 37.92 -9.97 15.64
CA ALA A 127 37.40 -9.90 14.28
C ALA A 127 35.91 -10.26 14.21
N LYS A 128 35.47 -11.32 14.92
CA LYS A 128 34.06 -11.68 15.02
C LYS A 128 33.23 -10.62 15.75
N GLU A 129 33.73 -10.08 16.85
CA GLU A 129 33.05 -9.04 17.62
C GLU A 129 32.84 -7.78 16.78
N LEU A 130 33.84 -7.36 16.01
CA LEU A 130 33.74 -6.25 15.09
C LEU A 130 32.66 -6.50 14.01
N SER A 131 32.74 -7.66 13.35
CA SER A 131 31.76 -8.03 12.30
C SER A 131 30.34 -8.10 12.86
N ASN A 132 30.14 -8.82 13.96
CA ASN A 132 28.82 -9.02 14.58
C ASN A 132 28.21 -7.68 15.04
N THR A 133 29.04 -6.76 15.59
CA THR A 133 28.57 -5.45 16.01
C THR A 133 28.14 -4.60 14.80
N MET A 134 28.92 -4.63 13.73
CA MET A 134 28.56 -3.92 12.48
C MET A 134 27.29 -4.46 11.85
N ASP A 135 27.13 -5.80 11.81
CA ASP A 135 25.95 -6.42 11.24
C ASP A 135 24.70 -6.17 12.11
N SER A 136 24.86 -6.14 13.43
CA SER A 136 23.80 -5.74 14.35
C SER A 136 23.36 -4.30 14.11
N ILE A 137 24.29 -3.37 13.97
CA ILE A 137 23.98 -1.95 13.66
C ILE A 137 23.16 -1.85 12.38
N LYS A 138 23.61 -2.49 11.29
CA LYS A 138 22.87 -2.49 10.01
C LYS A 138 21.45 -3.03 10.15
N LEU A 139 21.30 -4.14 10.90
CA LEU A 139 19.99 -4.75 11.14
C LEU A 139 19.06 -3.79 11.89
N TYR A 140 19.55 -3.18 12.98
CA TYR A 140 18.72 -2.27 13.78
C TYR A 140 18.45 -0.93 13.09
N GLU A 141 19.38 -0.43 12.27
CA GLU A 141 19.15 0.75 11.41
C GLU A 141 18.02 0.47 10.40
N LYS A 142 18.03 -0.70 9.77
CA LYS A 142 16.94 -1.12 8.90
C LYS A 142 15.62 -1.19 9.67
N ASN A 143 15.60 -1.85 10.83
CA ASN A 143 14.40 -1.95 11.66
C ASN A 143 13.87 -0.57 12.07
N LEU A 144 14.75 0.39 12.34
CA LEU A 144 14.38 1.77 12.67
C LEU A 144 13.69 2.45 11.49
N VAL A 145 14.22 2.30 10.28
CA VAL A 145 13.60 2.82 9.04
C VAL A 145 12.23 2.19 8.83
N ASP A 146 12.13 0.86 8.93
CA ASP A 146 10.87 0.13 8.74
C ASP A 146 9.81 0.56 9.78
N THR A 147 10.21 0.77 11.03
CA THR A 147 9.32 1.23 12.10
C THR A 147 8.86 2.67 11.87
N ARG A 148 9.73 3.56 11.39
CA ARG A 148 9.36 4.93 11.02
C ARG A 148 8.40 4.98 9.84
N ASN A 149 8.63 4.14 8.81
CA ASN A 149 7.70 4.01 7.69
C ASN A 149 6.32 3.53 8.16
N ARG A 150 6.29 2.50 9.03
CA ARG A 150 5.05 2.03 9.66
C ARG A 150 4.32 3.13 10.45
N LYS A 151 5.06 4.02 11.13
CA LYS A 151 4.46 5.19 11.80
C LYS A 151 3.78 6.10 10.80
N ALA A 152 4.45 6.41 9.68
CA ALA A 152 3.88 7.24 8.62
C ALA A 152 2.63 6.62 8.00
N ASP A 153 2.64 5.32 7.74
CA ASP A 153 1.49 4.58 7.22
C ASP A 153 0.29 4.63 8.18
N VAL A 154 0.53 4.44 9.47
CA VAL A 154 -0.51 4.54 10.50
C VAL A 154 -1.10 5.94 10.55
N LEU A 155 -0.27 6.98 10.53
CA LEU A 155 -0.74 8.38 10.48
C LEU A 155 -1.57 8.64 9.24
N GLY A 156 -1.12 8.15 8.08
CA GLY A 156 -1.85 8.30 6.81
C GLY A 156 -3.21 7.61 6.83
N GLN A 157 -3.28 6.36 7.32
CA GLN A 157 -4.52 5.61 7.42
C GLN A 157 -5.53 6.30 8.35
N PHE A 158 -5.12 6.64 9.57
CA PHE A 158 -6.02 7.34 10.49
C PHE A 158 -6.41 8.74 10.00
N GLY A 159 -5.52 9.45 9.30
CA GLY A 159 -5.84 10.72 8.67
C GLY A 159 -6.94 10.60 7.61
N ALA A 160 -6.85 9.57 6.76
CA ALA A 160 -7.88 9.27 5.77
C ALA A 160 -9.21 8.87 6.44
N ASP A 161 -9.17 8.01 7.47
CA ASP A 161 -10.35 7.58 8.21
C ASP A 161 -11.05 8.76 8.90
N ILE A 162 -10.32 9.67 9.53
CA ILE A 162 -10.86 10.88 10.16
C ILE A 162 -11.54 11.78 9.13
N THR A 163 -10.88 12.00 7.99
CA THR A 163 -11.43 12.83 6.91
C THR A 163 -12.73 12.20 6.40
N ARG A 164 -12.70 10.91 6.10
CA ARG A 164 -13.87 10.19 5.60
C ARG A 164 -15.01 10.15 6.59
N PHE A 165 -14.74 9.91 7.86
CA PHE A 165 -15.75 9.91 8.92
C PHE A 165 -16.44 11.27 9.05
N ARG A 166 -15.68 12.38 8.96
CA ARG A 166 -16.25 13.74 8.96
C ARG A 166 -17.20 13.96 7.76
N GLU A 167 -16.78 13.54 6.56
CA GLU A 167 -17.63 13.62 5.36
C GLU A 167 -18.93 12.84 5.53
N LEU A 168 -18.85 11.59 6.01
CA LEU A 168 -20.02 10.73 6.21
C LEU A 168 -20.98 11.30 7.25
N LYS A 169 -20.46 11.84 8.35
CA LYS A 169 -21.30 12.49 9.38
C LYS A 169 -21.92 13.79 8.90
N ALA A 170 -21.23 14.56 8.06
CA ALA A 170 -21.79 15.77 7.46
C ALA A 170 -22.85 15.47 6.39
N ALA A 171 -22.77 14.33 5.71
CA ALA A 171 -23.75 13.90 4.70
C ALA A 171 -24.98 13.20 5.31
N ALA A 172 -24.92 12.79 6.59
CA ALA A 172 -26.06 12.20 7.27
C ALA A 172 -27.13 13.30 7.53
N PRO A 173 -28.42 13.05 7.24
CA PRO A 173 -29.49 14.00 7.59
C PRO A 173 -29.44 14.24 9.10
N GLN A 174 -29.48 15.52 9.48
CA GLN A 174 -29.63 15.92 10.89
C GLN A 174 -31.12 15.74 11.24
N ASP A 175 -31.43 14.65 11.92
CA ASP A 175 -32.76 14.48 12.55
C ASP A 175 -32.94 15.38 13.74
#